data_080d56f930ee1dc25b4ad927e3411da1
#
_entry.id   080d56f930ee1dc25b4ad927e3411da1
#
_cell.length_a   1.000
_cell.length_b   1.000
_cell.length_c   1.000
_cell.angle_alpha   90.00
_cell.angle_beta   90.00
_cell.angle_gamma   90.00
#
_symmetry.space_group_name_H-M   'P 1'
#
loop_
_entity.id
_entity.type
_entity.pdbx_description
1 polymer ?
#
loop_
_entity_poly.entity_id
_entity_poly.type
_entity_poly.pdbx_seq_one_letter_code
_entity_poly.pdbx_strand_id
1 'polypeptide(L)'
;RFESKTDVVVACRGTQPTEFNDLKADLKAFPVKSETVSRVHRGFKAEVDELWPMVKPDIETTDKKLWFCGHSLGAAMATIMASRCHLRWDIANVHALFTYGSPRVGWPGYVKSLKLTHYRWQNNNDIVTRVPLRVMGYRHDGHLMYIRSDGSIDDSGKSHMWRRFNDRMKGMWSGIKHGKVDNFSDHAMAEYIPHLENW
;
A
#
# COMPACT_ATOMS: atom_id res chain seq x y z
N ARG A 1 -0.67 15.89 -6.62
CA ARG A 1 0.55 16.43 -6.01
C ARG A 1 0.20 17.59 -5.10
N PHE A 2 0.81 17.62 -3.93
CA PHE A 2 0.77 18.74 -2.98
C PHE A 2 2.20 19.21 -2.72
N GLU A 3 2.40 20.51 -2.56
CA GLU A 3 3.73 21.08 -2.43
C GLU A 3 3.76 22.20 -1.39
N SER A 4 4.79 22.18 -0.54
CA SER A 4 5.14 23.23 0.41
C SER A 4 6.49 23.86 0.03
N LYS A 5 7.04 24.70 0.92
CA LYS A 5 8.39 25.26 0.73
C LYS A 5 9.50 24.19 0.80
N THR A 6 9.29 23.11 1.56
CA THR A 6 10.31 22.10 1.88
C THR A 6 9.95 20.69 1.42
N ASP A 7 8.68 20.45 1.08
CA ASP A 7 8.16 19.11 0.87
C ASP A 7 7.28 19.02 -0.38
N VAL A 8 7.34 17.88 -1.06
CA VAL A 8 6.44 17.49 -2.13
C VAL A 8 5.80 16.15 -1.75
N VAL A 9 4.47 16.09 -1.75
CA VAL A 9 3.70 14.87 -1.53
C VAL A 9 3.11 14.40 -2.85
N VAL A 10 3.43 13.17 -3.24
CA VAL A 10 2.85 12.46 -4.38
C VAL A 10 1.82 11.48 -3.86
N ALA A 11 0.55 11.87 -3.95
CA ALA A 11 -0.57 11.02 -3.54
C ALA A 11 -1.13 10.27 -4.74
N CYS A 12 -1.07 8.94 -4.71
CA CYS A 12 -1.65 8.08 -5.74
C CYS A 12 -3.08 7.69 -5.36
N ARG A 13 -4.04 8.03 -6.22
CA ARG A 13 -5.43 7.64 -6.03
C ARG A 13 -5.60 6.18 -6.43
N GLY A 14 -6.32 5.42 -5.61
CA GLY A 14 -6.77 4.07 -5.93
C GLY A 14 -8.06 4.06 -6.77
N THR A 15 -8.44 2.88 -7.23
CA THR A 15 -9.70 2.62 -7.92
C THR A 15 -10.88 2.77 -6.96
N GLN A 16 -12.04 3.21 -7.45
CA GLN A 16 -13.23 3.32 -6.61
C GLN A 16 -13.75 1.94 -6.19
N PRO A 17 -14.43 1.81 -5.03
CA PRO A 17 -14.93 0.53 -4.54
C PRO A 17 -15.86 -0.20 -5.53
N THR A 18 -16.60 0.53 -6.35
CA THR A 18 -17.49 -0.01 -7.39
C THR A 18 -16.74 -0.73 -8.52
N GLU A 19 -15.53 -0.31 -8.82
CA GLU A 19 -14.66 -0.88 -9.85
C GLU A 19 -13.73 -1.98 -9.28
N PHE A 20 -13.79 -2.19 -7.95
CA PHE A 20 -12.92 -3.14 -7.27
C PHE A 20 -13.22 -4.62 -7.63
N ASN A 21 -14.45 -4.93 -8.04
CA ASN A 21 -14.81 -6.26 -8.55
C ASN A 21 -14.14 -6.55 -9.89
N ASP A 22 -13.97 -5.53 -10.73
CA ASP A 22 -13.24 -5.63 -12.00
C ASP A 22 -11.73 -5.78 -11.73
N LEU A 23 -11.21 -5.05 -10.75
CA LEU A 23 -9.83 -5.21 -10.28
C LEU A 23 -9.56 -6.63 -9.73
N LYS A 24 -10.55 -7.30 -9.09
CA LYS A 24 -10.42 -8.70 -8.68
C LYS A 24 -10.32 -9.65 -9.86
N ALA A 25 -11.10 -9.42 -10.93
CA ALA A 25 -11.06 -10.23 -12.14
C ALA A 25 -9.72 -10.05 -12.88
N ASP A 26 -9.18 -8.83 -12.87
CA ASP A 26 -7.88 -8.49 -13.46
C ASP A 26 -6.68 -8.76 -12.53
N LEU A 27 -6.90 -9.10 -11.27
CA LEU A 27 -5.87 -9.60 -10.35
C LEU A 27 -5.33 -10.98 -10.78
N LYS A 28 -5.26 -11.24 -12.09
CA LYS A 28 -4.34 -12.24 -12.63
C LYS A 28 -2.95 -11.79 -12.22
N ALA A 29 -2.50 -12.32 -11.09
CA ALA A 29 -1.27 -11.91 -10.40
C ALA A 29 -0.03 -12.34 -11.19
N PHE A 30 0.06 -11.90 -12.45
CA PHE A 30 1.21 -12.16 -13.31
C PHE A 30 2.38 -11.28 -12.88
N PRO A 31 3.48 -11.88 -12.40
CA PRO A 31 4.68 -11.14 -12.09
C PRO A 31 5.43 -10.78 -13.37
N VAL A 32 5.77 -9.51 -13.53
CA VAL A 32 6.62 -9.01 -14.61
C VAL A 32 7.91 -8.43 -14.04
N LYS A 33 8.95 -8.31 -14.87
CA LYS A 33 10.20 -7.66 -14.48
C LYS A 33 9.91 -6.20 -14.10
N SER A 34 10.39 -5.79 -12.91
CA SER A 34 10.34 -4.37 -12.52
C SER A 34 11.40 -3.57 -13.29
N GLU A 35 11.30 -2.26 -13.27
CA GLU A 35 12.36 -1.40 -13.81
C GLU A 35 13.57 -1.28 -12.87
N THR A 36 13.36 -1.64 -11.61
CA THR A 36 14.41 -1.62 -10.58
C THR A 36 14.99 -3.02 -10.39
N VAL A 37 14.47 -3.79 -9.45
CA VAL A 37 15.00 -5.10 -9.08
C VAL A 37 13.88 -6.12 -9.04
N SER A 38 14.10 -7.34 -9.55
CA SER A 38 13.20 -8.48 -9.43
C SER A 38 11.85 -8.30 -10.15
N ARG A 39 10.73 -8.69 -9.51
CA ARG A 39 9.41 -8.75 -10.15
C ARG A 39 8.35 -8.05 -9.33
N VAL A 40 7.43 -7.40 -10.05
CA VAL A 40 6.23 -6.73 -9.51
C VAL A 40 4.98 -7.21 -10.22
N HIS A 41 3.82 -6.88 -9.66
CA HIS A 41 2.54 -7.17 -10.27
C HIS A 41 2.37 -6.39 -11.59
N ARG A 42 1.98 -7.09 -12.66
CA ARG A 42 1.85 -6.53 -14.01
C ARG A 42 0.90 -5.33 -14.07
N GLY A 43 -0.30 -5.48 -13.50
CA GLY A 43 -1.32 -4.42 -13.53
C GLY A 43 -0.82 -3.16 -12.79
N PHE A 44 -0.26 -3.30 -11.59
CA PHE A 44 0.24 -2.14 -10.83
C PHE A 44 1.37 -1.41 -11.56
N LYS A 45 2.23 -2.19 -12.25
CA LYS A 45 3.28 -1.60 -13.08
C LYS A 45 2.70 -0.85 -14.27
N ALA A 46 1.71 -1.40 -14.96
CA ALA A 46 1.08 -0.77 -16.12
C ALA A 46 0.46 0.59 -15.78
N GLU A 47 -0.28 0.68 -14.67
CA GLU A 47 -0.85 1.94 -14.18
C GLU A 47 0.24 3.00 -13.92
N VAL A 48 1.35 2.58 -13.31
CA VAL A 48 2.48 3.50 -13.07
C VAL A 48 3.17 3.87 -14.38
N ASP A 49 3.35 2.95 -15.32
CA ASP A 49 3.98 3.23 -16.62
C ASP A 49 3.22 4.30 -17.40
N GLU A 50 1.89 4.28 -17.33
CA GLU A 50 1.03 5.27 -17.99
C GLU A 50 1.18 6.68 -17.35
N LEU A 51 1.21 6.75 -16.03
CA LEU A 51 1.29 8.03 -15.31
C LEU A 51 2.71 8.58 -15.20
N TRP A 52 3.72 7.71 -15.28
CA TRP A 52 5.11 8.07 -15.01
C TRP A 52 5.66 9.21 -15.88
N PRO A 53 5.39 9.28 -17.20
CA PRO A 53 5.86 10.40 -18.04
C PRO A 53 5.36 11.78 -17.58
N MET A 54 4.18 11.83 -16.96
CA MET A 54 3.60 13.09 -16.46
C MET A 54 4.14 13.47 -15.08
N VAL A 55 4.46 12.50 -14.24
CA VAL A 55 4.87 12.73 -12.86
C VAL A 55 6.39 12.94 -12.73
N LYS A 56 7.17 12.20 -13.53
CA LYS A 56 8.63 12.16 -13.47
C LYS A 56 9.30 13.54 -13.59
N PRO A 57 8.97 14.41 -14.57
CA PRO A 57 9.63 15.72 -14.71
C PRO A 57 9.52 16.59 -13.45
N ASP A 58 8.37 16.56 -12.80
CA ASP A 58 8.11 17.32 -11.60
C ASP A 58 8.89 16.83 -10.37
N ILE A 59 9.24 15.56 -10.36
CA ILE A 59 9.96 14.91 -9.25
C ILE A 59 11.48 15.05 -9.45
N GLU A 60 11.97 14.91 -10.67
CA GLU A 60 13.41 14.95 -10.97
C GLU A 60 14.04 16.32 -10.72
N THR A 61 13.25 17.38 -10.85
CA THR A 61 13.75 18.75 -10.73
C THR A 61 13.65 19.35 -9.32
N THR A 62 13.06 18.61 -8.37
CA THR A 62 12.87 19.12 -7.02
C THR A 62 14.03 18.76 -6.09
N ASP A 63 14.47 19.73 -5.30
CA ASP A 63 15.41 19.58 -4.18
C ASP A 63 14.70 19.32 -2.84
N LYS A 64 13.35 19.34 -2.85
CA LYS A 64 12.49 19.14 -1.67
C LYS A 64 12.39 17.69 -1.29
N LYS A 65 12.01 17.43 -0.04
CA LYS A 65 11.72 16.08 0.45
C LYS A 65 10.50 15.49 -0.27
N LEU A 66 10.66 14.30 -0.82
CA LEU A 66 9.60 13.58 -1.50
C LEU A 66 8.91 12.60 -0.55
N TRP A 67 7.60 12.74 -0.46
CA TRP A 67 6.72 11.86 0.28
C TRP A 67 5.79 11.17 -0.70
N PHE A 68 5.66 9.86 -0.58
CA PHE A 68 4.70 9.11 -1.38
C PHE A 68 3.62 8.56 -0.49
N CYS A 69 2.36 8.63 -0.94
CA CYS A 69 1.27 7.99 -0.23
C CYS A 69 0.21 7.45 -1.19
N GLY A 70 -0.58 6.50 -0.70
CA GLY A 70 -1.69 5.97 -1.47
C GLY A 70 -2.51 4.95 -0.70
N HIS A 71 -3.74 4.75 -1.18
CA HIS A 71 -4.68 3.77 -0.65
C HIS A 71 -4.99 2.73 -1.73
N SER A 72 -5.16 1.46 -1.34
CA SER A 72 -5.57 0.39 -2.25
C SER A 72 -4.61 0.23 -3.44
N LEU A 73 -5.10 0.24 -4.68
CA LEU A 73 -4.29 0.28 -5.90
C LEU A 73 -3.29 1.45 -5.88
N GLY A 74 -3.72 2.63 -5.44
CA GLY A 74 -2.84 3.80 -5.29
C GLY A 74 -1.67 3.56 -4.35
N ALA A 75 -1.83 2.72 -3.31
CA ALA A 75 -0.73 2.31 -2.43
C ALA A 75 0.32 1.46 -3.17
N ALA A 76 -0.12 0.57 -4.05
CA ALA A 76 0.78 -0.21 -4.90
C ALA A 76 1.53 0.69 -5.89
N MET A 77 0.82 1.64 -6.50
CA MET A 77 1.39 2.62 -7.43
C MET A 77 2.43 3.51 -6.73
N ALA A 78 2.10 4.05 -5.55
CA ALA A 78 3.01 4.85 -4.74
C ALA A 78 4.29 4.07 -4.39
N THR A 79 4.17 2.78 -4.06
CA THR A 79 5.31 1.90 -3.79
C THR A 79 6.21 1.75 -5.02
N ILE A 80 5.64 1.57 -6.21
CA ILE A 80 6.43 1.43 -7.45
C ILE A 80 7.07 2.77 -7.83
N MET A 81 6.36 3.89 -7.71
CA MET A 81 6.91 5.21 -7.99
C MET A 81 8.07 5.55 -7.05
N ALA A 82 7.90 5.35 -5.73
CA ALA A 82 8.97 5.56 -4.75
C ALA A 82 10.19 4.67 -5.02
N SER A 83 9.97 3.41 -5.42
CA SER A 83 11.04 2.49 -5.84
C SER A 83 11.81 2.99 -7.06
N ARG A 84 11.10 3.51 -8.06
CA ARG A 84 11.72 4.10 -9.25
C ARG A 84 12.61 5.27 -8.89
N CYS A 85 12.10 6.20 -8.11
CA CYS A 85 12.87 7.36 -7.65
C CYS A 85 14.14 6.92 -6.92
N HIS A 86 14.00 6.04 -5.93
CA HIS A 86 15.09 5.66 -5.04
C HIS A 86 16.15 4.75 -5.71
N LEU A 87 15.73 3.80 -6.54
CA LEU A 87 16.63 2.74 -7.04
C LEU A 87 17.02 2.88 -8.51
N ARG A 88 16.28 3.65 -9.30
CA ARG A 88 16.52 3.73 -10.75
C ARG A 88 17.04 5.08 -11.21
N TRP A 89 16.53 6.16 -10.64
CA TRP A 89 16.90 7.52 -11.02
C TRP A 89 17.70 8.26 -9.97
N ASP A 90 18.05 7.60 -8.87
CA ASP A 90 18.86 8.15 -7.78
C ASP A 90 18.37 9.53 -7.30
N ILE A 91 17.04 9.65 -7.21
CA ILE A 91 16.43 10.85 -6.68
C ILE A 91 16.60 10.82 -5.16
N ALA A 92 17.60 11.51 -4.68
CA ALA A 92 18.13 11.41 -3.32
C ALA A 92 17.13 11.80 -2.21
N ASN A 93 16.03 12.49 -2.56
CA ASN A 93 15.16 13.12 -1.58
C ASN A 93 13.89 12.30 -1.23
N VAL A 94 13.83 11.00 -1.58
CA VAL A 94 12.72 10.15 -1.16
C VAL A 94 12.77 9.97 0.35
N HIS A 95 11.89 10.68 1.06
CA HIS A 95 11.90 10.77 2.51
C HIS A 95 11.14 9.60 3.16
N ALA A 96 9.89 9.39 2.76
CA ALA A 96 9.09 8.27 3.25
C ALA A 96 7.93 7.90 2.32
N LEU A 97 7.42 6.69 2.53
CA LEU A 97 6.26 6.11 1.87
C LEU A 97 5.21 5.72 2.91
N PHE A 98 3.97 6.16 2.71
CA PHE A 98 2.82 5.81 3.54
C PHE A 98 1.77 5.09 2.70
N THR A 99 1.42 3.88 3.08
CA THR A 99 0.42 3.09 2.33
C THR A 99 -0.70 2.62 3.24
N TYR A 100 -1.92 2.70 2.75
CA TYR A 100 -3.14 2.34 3.46
C TYR A 100 -3.86 1.24 2.69
N GLY A 101 -4.16 0.12 3.33
CA GLY A 101 -4.82 -0.99 2.65
C GLY A 101 -4.06 -1.57 1.45
N SER A 102 -2.74 -1.48 1.44
CA SER A 102 -1.92 -1.84 0.29
C SER A 102 -1.98 -3.34 -0.03
N PRO A 103 -2.20 -3.74 -1.29
CA PRO A 103 -1.96 -5.11 -1.74
C PRO A 103 -0.45 -5.44 -1.70
N ARG A 104 -0.09 -6.70 -1.92
CA ARG A 104 1.33 -7.09 -2.07
C ARG A 104 1.83 -6.72 -3.45
N VAL A 105 2.86 -5.90 -3.51
CA VAL A 105 3.30 -5.27 -4.77
C VAL A 105 4.27 -6.13 -5.56
N GLY A 106 5.16 -6.86 -4.89
CA GLY A 106 6.23 -7.57 -5.60
C GLY A 106 6.76 -8.81 -4.88
N TRP A 107 7.72 -9.45 -5.52
CA TRP A 107 8.42 -10.63 -5.01
C TRP A 107 9.49 -10.27 -3.97
N PRO A 108 10.02 -11.28 -3.23
CA PRO A 108 10.98 -11.04 -2.14
C PRO A 108 12.19 -10.18 -2.53
N GLY A 109 12.74 -10.39 -3.71
CA GLY A 109 13.86 -9.59 -4.21
C GLY A 109 13.51 -8.12 -4.38
N TYR A 110 12.29 -7.84 -4.86
CA TYR A 110 11.78 -6.48 -5.00
C TYR A 110 11.60 -5.80 -3.64
N VAL A 111 10.82 -6.40 -2.75
CA VAL A 111 10.52 -5.79 -1.44
C VAL A 111 11.76 -5.61 -0.56
N LYS A 112 12.72 -6.54 -0.63
CA LYS A 112 13.99 -6.42 0.10
C LYS A 112 14.91 -5.31 -0.42
N SER A 113 14.79 -4.95 -1.70
CA SER A 113 15.60 -3.90 -2.31
C SER A 113 15.11 -2.49 -2.03
N LEU A 114 13.86 -2.32 -1.61
CA LEU A 114 13.25 -1.00 -1.44
C LEU A 114 14.00 -0.15 -0.41
N LYS A 115 14.30 -0.70 0.76
CA LYS A 115 15.06 -0.02 1.84
C LYS A 115 14.61 1.42 2.13
N LEU A 116 13.32 1.70 1.90
CA LEU A 116 12.70 2.98 2.15
C LEU A 116 12.10 3.02 3.56
N THR A 117 12.03 4.18 4.15
CA THR A 117 11.15 4.42 5.30
C THR A 117 9.72 4.26 4.83
N HIS A 118 9.10 3.12 5.13
CA HIS A 118 7.78 2.77 4.64
C HIS A 118 6.87 2.36 5.80
N TYR A 119 5.83 3.15 6.06
CA TYR A 119 4.77 2.85 7.01
C TYR A 119 3.56 2.29 6.27
N ARG A 120 3.27 1.02 6.54
CA ARG A 120 2.21 0.29 5.88
C ARG A 120 1.05 0.03 6.83
N TRP A 121 0.00 0.82 6.68
CA TRP A 121 -1.22 0.73 7.46
C TRP A 121 -2.13 -0.39 6.96
N GLN A 122 -2.63 -1.18 7.89
CA GLN A 122 -3.57 -2.24 7.63
C GLN A 122 -4.67 -2.23 8.67
N ASN A 123 -5.91 -2.02 8.23
CA ASN A 123 -7.07 -2.13 9.09
C ASN A 123 -7.52 -3.61 9.18
N ASN A 124 -7.71 -4.09 10.36
CA ASN A 124 -8.23 -5.38 10.81
C ASN A 124 -8.42 -6.43 9.69
N ASN A 125 -9.65 -6.57 9.19
CA ASN A 125 -10.02 -7.59 8.20
C ASN A 125 -9.86 -7.16 6.74
N ASP A 126 -9.26 -6.00 6.47
CA ASP A 126 -9.00 -5.53 5.11
C ASP A 126 -8.44 -6.66 4.22
N ILE A 127 -9.29 -7.12 3.28
CA ILE A 127 -8.98 -8.25 2.40
C ILE A 127 -7.96 -7.89 1.32
N VAL A 128 -7.89 -6.62 0.92
CA VAL A 128 -6.97 -6.15 -0.13
C VAL A 128 -5.53 -6.37 0.28
N THR A 129 -5.23 -6.23 1.55
CA THR A 129 -3.88 -6.49 2.08
C THR A 129 -3.45 -7.96 1.97
N ARG A 130 -4.36 -8.86 1.61
CA ARG A 130 -4.07 -10.31 1.49
C ARG A 130 -3.79 -10.75 0.07
N VAL A 131 -4.02 -9.89 -0.91
CA VAL A 131 -3.82 -10.19 -2.33
C VAL A 131 -2.64 -9.39 -2.91
N PRO A 132 -2.00 -9.88 -3.98
CA PRO A 132 -1.98 -11.26 -4.41
C PRO A 132 -1.47 -12.23 -3.34
N LEU A 133 -1.81 -13.52 -3.48
CA LEU A 133 -1.51 -14.50 -2.43
C LEU A 133 -0.01 -14.73 -2.24
N ARG A 134 0.39 -15.02 -0.98
CA ARG A 134 1.81 -15.33 -0.65
C ARG A 134 2.34 -16.55 -1.39
N VAL A 135 1.47 -17.54 -1.67
CA VAL A 135 1.82 -18.74 -2.44
C VAL A 135 2.21 -18.42 -3.87
N MET A 136 1.76 -17.28 -4.41
CA MET A 136 2.15 -16.77 -5.74
C MET A 136 3.48 -16.00 -5.72
N GLY A 137 4.21 -16.03 -4.61
CA GLY A 137 5.51 -15.38 -4.45
C GLY A 137 5.47 -13.95 -3.91
N TYR A 138 4.31 -13.31 -3.84
CA TYR A 138 4.20 -11.91 -3.43
C TYR A 138 4.44 -11.70 -1.93
N ARG A 139 5.05 -10.57 -1.59
CA ARG A 139 5.36 -10.17 -0.20
C ARG A 139 5.00 -8.70 0.02
N HIS A 140 4.81 -8.36 1.28
CA HIS A 140 4.76 -6.98 1.72
C HIS A 140 6.14 -6.43 2.01
N ASP A 141 6.27 -5.13 1.85
CA ASP A 141 7.35 -4.29 2.36
C ASP A 141 6.84 -3.41 3.50
N GLY A 142 7.78 -2.76 4.17
CA GLY A 142 7.52 -1.70 5.14
C GLY A 142 7.17 -2.16 6.55
N HIS A 143 7.22 -1.17 7.46
CA HIS A 143 6.83 -1.31 8.85
C HIS A 143 5.31 -1.41 8.95
N LEU A 144 4.81 -2.47 9.58
CA LEU A 144 3.38 -2.70 9.70
C LEU A 144 2.80 -1.86 10.84
N MET A 145 1.84 -1.01 10.49
CA MET A 145 0.95 -0.27 11.38
C MET A 145 -0.42 -0.96 11.34
N TYR A 146 -0.75 -1.75 12.36
CA TYR A 146 -1.96 -2.57 12.35
C TYR A 146 -3.04 -2.00 13.25
N ILE A 147 -4.18 -1.62 12.67
CA ILE A 147 -5.38 -1.18 13.38
C ILE A 147 -6.17 -2.44 13.78
N ARG A 148 -6.37 -2.63 15.10
CA ARG A 148 -7.12 -3.77 15.64
C ARG A 148 -8.63 -3.55 15.56
N SER A 149 -9.39 -4.62 15.81
CA SER A 149 -10.86 -4.59 15.84
C SER A 149 -11.44 -3.66 16.92
N ASP A 150 -10.66 -3.33 17.95
CA ASP A 150 -11.01 -2.36 18.99
C ASP A 150 -10.54 -0.94 18.70
N GLY A 151 -9.96 -0.71 17.52
CA GLY A 151 -9.43 0.59 17.10
C GLY A 151 -8.02 0.91 17.60
N SER A 152 -7.44 0.09 18.49
CA SER A 152 -6.07 0.30 18.94
C SER A 152 -5.04 0.01 17.85
N ILE A 153 -3.92 0.73 17.87
CA ILE A 153 -2.86 0.60 16.88
C ILE A 153 -1.72 -0.25 17.44
N ASP A 154 -1.32 -1.27 16.67
CA ASP A 154 -0.12 -2.07 16.92
C ASP A 154 0.98 -1.64 15.94
N ASP A 155 1.93 -0.89 16.43
CA ASP A 155 3.08 -0.34 15.71
C ASP A 155 4.37 -1.17 15.90
N SER A 156 4.25 -2.35 16.51
CA SER A 156 5.42 -3.21 16.76
C SER A 156 6.17 -3.66 15.50
N GLY A 157 5.60 -3.42 14.33
CA GLY A 157 6.12 -3.86 13.03
C GLY A 157 6.13 -5.38 12.86
N LYS A 158 5.83 -6.13 13.93
CA LYS A 158 5.86 -7.58 13.95
C LYS A 158 4.50 -8.15 13.57
N SER A 159 4.49 -8.99 12.55
CA SER A 159 3.31 -9.77 12.22
C SER A 159 3.12 -10.90 13.24
N HIS A 160 2.53 -10.62 14.38
CA HIS A 160 2.10 -11.65 15.33
C HIS A 160 0.90 -12.40 14.74
N MET A 161 1.16 -13.39 13.90
CA MET A 161 0.16 -14.11 13.10
C MET A 161 -1.00 -14.64 13.95
N TRP A 162 -0.74 -15.20 15.11
CA TRP A 162 -1.76 -15.72 16.03
C TRP A 162 -2.60 -14.62 16.68
N ARG A 163 -2.00 -13.52 17.12
CA ARG A 163 -2.74 -12.38 17.68
C ARG A 163 -3.66 -11.77 16.63
N ARG A 164 -3.17 -11.57 15.41
CA ARG A 164 -3.96 -11.05 14.28
C ARG A 164 -5.05 -12.01 13.83
N PHE A 165 -4.81 -13.32 13.90
CA PHE A 165 -5.85 -14.31 13.63
C PHE A 165 -6.98 -14.22 14.65
N ASN A 166 -6.67 -14.19 15.95
CA ASN A 166 -7.67 -14.07 17.01
C ASN A 166 -8.43 -12.73 16.95
N ASP A 167 -7.74 -11.64 16.66
CA ASP A 167 -8.34 -10.31 16.50
C ASP A 167 -9.33 -10.28 15.32
N ARG A 168 -8.93 -10.84 14.19
CA ARG A 168 -9.80 -10.98 13.01
C ARG A 168 -11.04 -11.84 13.28
N MET A 169 -10.88 -12.91 14.04
CA MET A 169 -12.02 -13.72 14.45
C MET A 169 -12.98 -12.92 15.31
N LYS A 170 -12.49 -12.10 16.25
CA LYS A 170 -13.32 -11.19 17.05
C LYS A 170 -14.06 -10.18 16.16
N GLY A 171 -13.35 -9.51 15.24
CA GLY A 171 -13.94 -8.56 14.29
C GLY A 171 -15.02 -9.20 13.42
N MET A 172 -14.78 -10.42 12.92
CA MET A 172 -15.76 -11.17 12.13
C MET A 172 -17.01 -11.52 12.98
N TRP A 173 -16.86 -11.98 14.21
CA TRP A 173 -17.98 -12.28 15.10
C TRP A 173 -18.78 -11.02 15.48
N SER A 174 -18.10 -9.91 15.71
CA SER A 174 -18.74 -8.61 15.94
C SER A 174 -19.53 -8.16 14.71
N GLY A 175 -18.95 -8.27 13.51
CA GLY A 175 -19.61 -7.94 12.25
C GLY A 175 -20.88 -8.75 12.01
N ILE A 176 -20.84 -10.08 12.26
CA ILE A 176 -22.01 -10.95 12.15
C ILE A 176 -23.14 -10.50 13.09
N LYS A 177 -22.82 -10.14 14.33
CA LYS A 177 -23.81 -9.66 15.31
C LYS A 177 -24.49 -8.35 14.90
N HIS A 178 -23.80 -7.48 14.12
CA HIS A 178 -24.30 -6.18 13.70
C HIS A 178 -24.74 -6.13 12.24
N GLY A 179 -24.84 -7.29 11.55
CA GLY A 179 -25.27 -7.37 10.15
C GLY A 179 -24.28 -6.78 9.14
N LYS A 180 -23.05 -6.49 9.57
CA LYS A 180 -21.97 -5.96 8.75
C LYS A 180 -20.91 -7.03 8.49
N VAL A 181 -21.24 -8.06 7.72
CA VAL A 181 -20.25 -9.02 7.23
C VAL A 181 -19.76 -8.55 5.87
N ASP A 182 -18.99 -7.49 5.87
CA ASP A 182 -18.33 -7.05 4.64
C ASP A 182 -16.84 -6.83 4.89
N ASN A 183 -16.03 -7.81 4.46
CA ASN A 183 -14.56 -7.73 4.49
C ASN A 183 -14.02 -6.57 3.61
N PHE A 184 -14.88 -5.88 2.88
CA PHE A 184 -14.57 -4.71 2.08
C PHE A 184 -14.83 -3.41 2.82
N SER A 185 -15.70 -3.39 3.84
CA SER A 185 -15.90 -2.19 4.65
C SER A 185 -14.58 -1.77 5.30
N ASP A 186 -13.83 -2.71 5.88
CA ASP A 186 -12.54 -2.44 6.53
C ASP A 186 -11.47 -1.90 5.55
N HIS A 187 -11.72 -2.02 4.25
CA HIS A 187 -10.84 -1.47 3.21
C HIS A 187 -11.13 -0.01 2.88
N ALA A 188 -12.32 0.50 3.18
CA ALA A 188 -12.67 1.87 2.85
C ALA A 188 -11.76 2.87 3.57
N MET A 189 -11.30 3.93 2.88
CA MET A 189 -10.45 4.95 3.49
C MET A 189 -11.14 5.64 4.69
N ALA A 190 -12.47 5.73 4.67
CA ALA A 190 -13.27 6.23 5.78
C ALA A 190 -13.08 5.44 7.09
N GLU A 191 -12.72 4.17 7.01
CA GLU A 191 -12.43 3.32 8.18
C GLU A 191 -10.98 3.46 8.67
N TYR A 192 -10.09 4.04 7.86
CA TYR A 192 -8.71 4.35 8.26
C TYR A 192 -8.59 5.72 8.92
N ILE A 193 -9.27 6.74 8.38
CA ILE A 193 -9.13 8.15 8.77
C ILE A 193 -9.30 8.37 10.28
N PRO A 194 -10.36 7.85 10.96
CA PRO A 194 -10.56 8.14 12.40
C PRO A 194 -9.40 7.66 13.29
N HIS A 195 -8.69 6.60 12.85
CA HIS A 195 -7.56 6.07 13.60
C HIS A 195 -6.27 6.83 13.33
N LEU A 196 -6.16 7.46 12.15
CA LEU A 196 -4.99 8.27 11.77
C LEU A 196 -5.02 9.66 12.41
N GLU A 197 -6.20 10.26 12.57
CA GLU A 197 -6.37 11.57 13.19
C GLU A 197 -6.05 11.57 14.68
N ASN A 198 -6.12 10.42 15.33
CA ASN A 198 -5.86 10.25 16.76
C ASN A 198 -4.50 9.60 17.05
N TRP A 199 -3.67 9.40 16.05
CA TRP A 199 -2.31 8.87 16.17
C TRP A 199 -1.30 10.01 16.11
#